data_1a49197591e7dd64565888406b313523
#
_entry.id   1a49197591e7dd64565888406b313523
#
_cell.length_a   1.000
_cell.length_b   1.000
_cell.length_c   1.000
_cell.angle_alpha   90.00
_cell.angle_beta   90.00
_cell.angle_gamma   90.00
#
_symmetry.space_group_name_H-M   'P 1'
#
loop_
_entity.id
_entity.type
_entity.pdbx_description
1 polymer ?
#
loop_
_entity_poly.entity_id
_entity_poly.type
_entity_poly.pdbx_seq_one_letter_code
_entity_poly.pdbx_strand_id
1 'polypeptide(L)'
;MKQINYGVIGAGYFGKELARILSKIENAKVVSVYDVDNENSKSLAQEVNCDFDEDLEVICSRTDIDAIIIASPNGYHKESALLAAKHKKHIFCEKPIALNYKDCFEMIEAAKQNNVFFMAGHVMNFMDGVRRIKQFINDGEIGDVLFCHAERNGWEEPQETISWKKKRDISGGHLYHHIHELDFIQFIMGSAKQATMVGGNVAHNGEQFGDEDDMLLITLEFENNRYATLQYGSAFRWSDHYVKIQGTKGAILIDLQDVKVVLRKNNEDKQFLLHRSKEEDEDRTNIYKGSKDDGAIMYGNPNKKPPLWLQGIMEREMVYLHELLNGKEVSEEFKPLVDGTAAMSSIATADALTISKEENRKVKIEEVVANDN
;
A
#
# COMPACT_ATOMS: atom_id res chain seq x y z
N MET A 1 4.72 18.15 22.43
CA MET A 1 3.77 17.88 21.31
C MET A 1 2.35 18.04 21.85
N LYS A 2 1.42 18.54 20.99
CA LYS A 2 -0.02 18.56 21.31
C LYS A 2 -0.55 17.14 21.30
N GLN A 3 -1.50 16.80 22.16
CA GLN A 3 -2.23 15.54 22.03
C GLN A 3 -3.05 15.53 20.75
N ILE A 4 -2.93 14.46 19.96
CA ILE A 4 -3.74 14.21 18.76
C ILE A 4 -4.66 13.03 19.05
N ASN A 5 -5.93 13.22 18.78
CA ASN A 5 -6.99 12.25 19.00
C ASN A 5 -7.40 11.59 17.68
N TYR A 6 -7.43 10.27 17.66
CA TYR A 6 -7.68 9.47 16.46
C TYR A 6 -9.00 8.71 16.55
N GLY A 7 -9.75 8.68 15.45
CA GLY A 7 -10.79 7.69 15.18
C GLY A 7 -10.27 6.63 14.21
N VAL A 8 -10.66 5.38 14.40
CA VAL A 8 -10.25 4.28 13.52
C VAL A 8 -11.48 3.67 12.86
N ILE A 9 -11.49 3.64 11.54
CA ILE A 9 -12.52 3.04 10.69
C ILE A 9 -12.00 1.74 10.10
N GLY A 10 -12.65 0.63 10.47
CA GLY A 10 -12.23 -0.73 10.16
C GLY A 10 -11.45 -1.36 11.32
N ALA A 11 -12.05 -2.36 11.97
CA ALA A 11 -11.46 -3.14 13.05
C ALA A 11 -10.95 -4.52 12.60
N GLY A 12 -10.51 -4.59 11.33
CA GLY A 12 -9.86 -5.76 10.76
C GLY A 12 -8.39 -5.89 11.19
N TYR A 13 -7.63 -6.74 10.47
CA TYR A 13 -6.22 -7.02 10.78
C TYR A 13 -5.35 -5.74 10.86
N PHE A 14 -5.41 -4.89 9.83
CA PHE A 14 -4.61 -3.65 9.80
C PHE A 14 -5.13 -2.60 10.77
N GLY A 15 -6.44 -2.35 10.81
CA GLY A 15 -7.02 -1.35 11.72
C GLY A 15 -6.75 -1.65 13.19
N LYS A 16 -6.82 -2.92 13.60
CA LYS A 16 -6.42 -3.35 14.95
C LYS A 16 -4.97 -2.99 15.26
N GLU A 17 -4.05 -3.28 14.33
CA GLU A 17 -2.64 -3.01 14.58
C GLU A 17 -2.32 -1.51 14.57
N LEU A 18 -2.90 -0.73 13.65
CA LEU A 18 -2.76 0.73 13.64
C LEU A 18 -3.27 1.37 14.93
N ALA A 19 -4.43 0.91 15.44
CA ALA A 19 -4.96 1.37 16.72
C ALA A 19 -4.03 1.03 17.90
N ARG A 20 -3.46 -0.19 17.93
CA ARG A 20 -2.50 -0.63 18.94
C ARG A 20 -1.22 0.19 18.92
N ILE A 21 -0.71 0.50 17.72
CA ILE A 21 0.49 1.33 17.54
C ILE A 21 0.21 2.74 18.04
N LEU A 22 -0.87 3.37 17.58
CA LEU A 22 -1.25 4.73 18.00
C LEU A 22 -1.42 4.84 19.52
N SER A 23 -1.99 3.81 20.17
CA SER A 23 -2.17 3.80 21.63
C SER A 23 -0.85 3.75 22.42
N LYS A 24 0.29 3.48 21.76
CA LYS A 24 1.63 3.46 22.36
C LYS A 24 2.45 4.70 22.07
N ILE A 25 2.04 5.52 21.09
CA ILE A 25 2.73 6.75 20.73
C ILE A 25 2.42 7.81 21.79
N GLU A 26 3.46 8.47 22.31
CA GLU A 26 3.31 9.55 23.27
C GLU A 26 2.48 10.71 22.69
N ASN A 27 1.48 11.18 23.44
CA ASN A 27 0.51 12.21 23.03
C ASN A 27 -0.39 11.83 21.84
N ALA A 28 -0.47 10.56 21.46
CA ALA A 28 -1.50 10.03 20.59
C ALA A 28 -2.58 9.32 21.43
N LYS A 29 -3.84 9.50 21.07
CA LYS A 29 -4.96 8.85 21.74
C LYS A 29 -5.97 8.32 20.72
N VAL A 30 -6.24 7.03 20.74
CA VAL A 30 -7.39 6.48 20.03
C VAL A 30 -8.63 6.80 20.89
N VAL A 31 -9.60 7.53 20.32
CA VAL A 31 -10.80 7.99 21.02
C VAL A 31 -11.96 7.06 20.73
N SER A 32 -12.13 6.65 19.49
CA SER A 32 -13.23 5.77 19.08
C SER A 32 -12.85 4.89 17.90
N VAL A 33 -13.54 3.77 17.78
CA VAL A 33 -13.44 2.80 16.69
C VAL A 33 -14.80 2.59 16.05
N TYR A 34 -14.83 2.41 14.74
CA TYR A 34 -16.01 2.01 13.98
C TYR A 34 -15.68 0.83 13.06
N ASP A 35 -16.57 -0.14 13.01
CA ASP A 35 -16.59 -1.22 12.01
C ASP A 35 -18.04 -1.57 11.71
N VAL A 36 -18.36 -2.03 10.52
CA VAL A 36 -19.71 -2.49 10.15
C VAL A 36 -20.17 -3.68 11.01
N ASP A 37 -19.22 -4.44 11.54
CA ASP A 37 -19.45 -5.46 12.56
C ASP A 37 -19.18 -4.85 13.96
N ASN A 38 -20.24 -4.54 14.68
CA ASN A 38 -20.17 -3.94 16.01
C ASN A 38 -19.39 -4.78 17.03
N GLU A 39 -19.32 -6.09 16.87
CA GLU A 39 -18.52 -6.94 17.78
C GLU A 39 -17.02 -6.73 17.56
N ASN A 40 -16.60 -6.50 16.31
CA ASN A 40 -15.21 -6.12 16.02
C ASN A 40 -14.87 -4.74 16.64
N SER A 41 -15.76 -3.75 16.51
CA SER A 41 -15.58 -2.43 17.11
C SER A 41 -15.47 -2.52 18.63
N LYS A 42 -16.40 -3.19 19.29
CA LYS A 42 -16.41 -3.40 20.76
C LYS A 42 -15.15 -4.10 21.24
N SER A 43 -14.75 -5.17 20.56
CA SER A 43 -13.56 -5.93 20.90
C SER A 43 -12.28 -5.08 20.85
N LEU A 44 -12.12 -4.30 19.76
CA LEU A 44 -10.97 -3.43 19.61
C LEU A 44 -11.00 -2.26 20.60
N ALA A 45 -12.16 -1.65 20.81
CA ALA A 45 -12.34 -0.56 21.76
C ALA A 45 -11.97 -0.97 23.19
N GLN A 46 -12.37 -2.17 23.62
CA GLN A 46 -11.96 -2.74 24.92
C GLN A 46 -10.44 -2.95 25.00
N GLU A 47 -9.83 -3.44 23.90
CA GLU A 47 -8.39 -3.71 23.87
C GLU A 47 -7.54 -2.44 24.00
N VAL A 48 -7.91 -1.37 23.29
CA VAL A 48 -7.16 -0.10 23.29
C VAL A 48 -7.71 0.93 24.28
N ASN A 49 -8.72 0.57 25.06
CA ASN A 49 -9.36 1.39 26.08
C ASN A 49 -9.92 2.72 25.52
N CYS A 50 -10.78 2.62 24.53
CA CYS A 50 -11.48 3.75 23.91
C CYS A 50 -12.98 3.47 23.76
N ASP A 51 -13.72 4.45 23.19
CA ASP A 51 -15.13 4.26 22.80
C ASP A 51 -15.24 3.46 21.50
N PHE A 52 -16.46 3.08 21.14
CA PHE A 52 -16.82 2.66 19.78
C PHE A 52 -18.09 3.41 19.35
N ASP A 53 -18.19 3.65 18.05
CA ASP A 53 -19.39 4.24 17.43
C ASP A 53 -20.04 3.20 16.52
N GLU A 54 -21.37 3.24 16.40
CA GLU A 54 -22.14 2.28 15.58
C GLU A 54 -22.47 2.83 14.18
N ASP A 55 -22.04 4.07 13.89
CA ASP A 55 -22.34 4.76 12.64
C ASP A 55 -21.12 5.54 12.14
N LEU A 56 -20.89 5.48 10.83
CA LEU A 56 -19.75 6.11 10.16
C LEU A 56 -19.79 7.65 10.25
N GLU A 57 -20.98 8.26 10.10
CA GLU A 57 -21.14 9.70 10.23
C GLU A 57 -20.89 10.15 11.68
N VAL A 58 -21.27 9.33 12.66
CA VAL A 58 -21.08 9.64 14.08
C VAL A 58 -19.60 9.75 14.41
N ILE A 59 -18.79 8.73 14.09
CA ILE A 59 -17.34 8.78 14.37
C ILE A 59 -16.65 9.93 13.65
N CYS A 60 -17.01 10.21 12.38
CA CYS A 60 -16.44 11.32 11.63
C CYS A 60 -16.83 12.70 12.20
N SER A 61 -18.03 12.85 12.75
CA SER A 61 -18.55 14.13 13.28
C SER A 61 -18.11 14.44 14.71
N ARG A 62 -17.50 13.51 15.44
CA ARG A 62 -17.03 13.71 16.82
C ARG A 62 -16.10 14.91 16.93
N THR A 63 -16.39 15.82 17.83
CA THR A 63 -15.59 17.04 18.04
C THR A 63 -14.29 16.80 18.81
N ASP A 64 -14.17 15.66 19.47
CA ASP A 64 -12.99 15.22 20.22
C ASP A 64 -12.01 14.39 19.40
N ILE A 65 -12.23 14.20 18.07
CA ILE A 65 -11.33 13.53 17.13
C ILE A 65 -10.66 14.58 16.23
N ASP A 66 -9.35 14.51 16.08
CA ASP A 66 -8.55 15.35 15.18
C ASP A 66 -8.31 14.66 13.81
N ALA A 67 -8.10 13.34 13.80
CA ALA A 67 -7.75 12.58 12.60
C ALA A 67 -8.46 11.22 12.53
N ILE A 68 -8.75 10.78 11.31
CA ILE A 68 -9.35 9.47 11.01
C ILE A 68 -8.34 8.57 10.31
N ILE A 69 -8.21 7.35 10.81
CA ILE A 69 -7.46 6.25 10.21
C ILE A 69 -8.44 5.35 9.48
N ILE A 70 -8.33 5.25 8.15
CA ILE A 70 -9.19 4.42 7.32
C ILE A 70 -8.45 3.13 6.97
N ALA A 71 -8.94 2.01 7.51
CA ALA A 71 -8.40 0.66 7.32
C ALA A 71 -9.52 -0.38 7.06
N SER A 72 -10.63 0.08 6.50
CA SER A 72 -11.75 -0.73 6.02
C SER A 72 -11.37 -1.50 4.73
N PRO A 73 -12.21 -2.41 4.19
CA PRO A 73 -11.99 -2.94 2.86
C PRO A 73 -12.00 -1.86 1.77
N ASN A 74 -11.19 -2.05 0.72
CA ASN A 74 -10.84 -1.04 -0.28
C ASN A 74 -12.02 -0.25 -0.86
N GLY A 75 -13.13 -0.92 -1.18
CA GLY A 75 -14.32 -0.30 -1.77
C GLY A 75 -15.04 0.72 -0.87
N TYR A 76 -14.72 0.76 0.42
CA TYR A 76 -15.35 1.66 1.40
C TYR A 76 -14.47 2.84 1.82
N HIS A 77 -13.26 2.98 1.24
CA HIS A 77 -12.34 4.06 1.57
C HIS A 77 -12.90 5.43 1.20
N LYS A 78 -13.53 5.55 0.00
CA LYS A 78 -14.04 6.82 -0.51
C LYS A 78 -15.06 7.46 0.42
N GLU A 79 -16.10 6.73 0.79
CA GLU A 79 -17.15 7.25 1.67
C GLU A 79 -16.57 7.76 2.99
N SER A 80 -15.71 6.94 3.61
CA SER A 80 -15.04 7.29 4.86
C SER A 80 -14.18 8.55 4.74
N ALA A 81 -13.42 8.68 3.64
CA ALA A 81 -12.56 9.84 3.42
C ALA A 81 -13.34 11.12 3.15
N LEU A 82 -14.41 11.05 2.36
CA LEU A 82 -15.27 12.21 2.06
C LEU A 82 -15.99 12.71 3.34
N LEU A 83 -16.49 11.80 4.18
CA LEU A 83 -17.11 12.16 5.46
C LEU A 83 -16.09 12.77 6.43
N ALA A 84 -14.89 12.16 6.56
CA ALA A 84 -13.83 12.70 7.39
C ALA A 84 -13.42 14.11 6.94
N ALA A 85 -13.23 14.34 5.63
CA ALA A 85 -12.92 15.65 5.07
C ALA A 85 -14.04 16.67 5.34
N LYS A 86 -15.30 16.32 5.12
CA LYS A 86 -16.49 17.16 5.40
C LYS A 86 -16.51 17.64 6.84
N HIS A 87 -16.13 16.78 7.79
CA HIS A 87 -16.04 17.08 9.21
C HIS A 87 -14.68 17.62 9.64
N LYS A 88 -13.84 18.02 8.67
CA LYS A 88 -12.51 18.65 8.88
C LYS A 88 -11.54 17.78 9.69
N LYS A 89 -11.60 16.46 9.52
CA LYS A 89 -10.65 15.53 10.11
C LYS A 89 -9.47 15.33 9.18
N HIS A 90 -8.26 15.29 9.72
CA HIS A 90 -7.11 14.79 8.99
C HIS A 90 -7.30 13.31 8.65
N ILE A 91 -6.72 12.84 7.55
CA ILE A 91 -7.01 11.53 7.00
C ILE A 91 -5.71 10.75 6.78
N PHE A 92 -5.66 9.56 7.31
CA PHE A 92 -4.79 8.48 6.83
C PHE A 92 -5.66 7.43 6.17
N CYS A 93 -5.29 7.00 4.97
CA CYS A 93 -6.04 5.98 4.24
C CYS A 93 -5.13 4.84 3.80
N GLU A 94 -5.45 3.61 4.19
CA GLU A 94 -4.76 2.41 3.72
C GLU A 94 -4.83 2.26 2.19
N LYS A 95 -3.84 1.56 1.65
CA LYS A 95 -3.78 1.23 0.21
C LYS A 95 -4.69 0.03 -0.14
N PRO A 96 -5.16 -0.04 -1.40
CA PRO A 96 -5.18 1.04 -2.41
C PRO A 96 -6.10 2.17 -1.95
N ILE A 97 -5.75 3.39 -2.28
CA ILE A 97 -6.52 4.54 -1.80
C ILE A 97 -7.96 4.52 -2.31
N ALA A 98 -8.15 4.11 -3.57
CA ALA A 98 -9.44 3.93 -4.21
C ALA A 98 -9.37 2.79 -5.23
N LEU A 99 -10.51 2.43 -5.82
CA LEU A 99 -10.63 1.41 -6.86
C LEU A 99 -10.72 1.99 -8.28
N ASN A 100 -10.63 3.30 -8.42
CA ASN A 100 -10.50 4.03 -9.69
C ASN A 100 -9.94 5.43 -9.45
N TYR A 101 -9.43 6.06 -10.52
CA TYR A 101 -8.79 7.38 -10.45
C TYR A 101 -9.76 8.48 -10.01
N LYS A 102 -10.98 8.48 -10.50
CA LYS A 102 -12.00 9.49 -10.17
C LYS A 102 -12.25 9.52 -8.67
N ASP A 103 -12.47 8.37 -8.05
CA ASP A 103 -12.70 8.28 -6.61
C ASP A 103 -11.47 8.75 -5.81
N CYS A 104 -10.27 8.36 -6.25
CA CYS A 104 -9.02 8.82 -5.66
C CYS A 104 -8.89 10.35 -5.73
N PHE A 105 -9.15 10.94 -6.90
CA PHE A 105 -9.11 12.38 -7.12
C PHE A 105 -10.12 13.10 -6.22
N GLU A 106 -11.38 12.64 -6.16
CA GLU A 106 -12.41 13.23 -5.30
C GLU A 106 -12.01 13.21 -3.81
N MET A 107 -11.40 12.13 -3.32
CA MET A 107 -10.91 12.02 -1.94
C MET A 107 -9.80 13.04 -1.64
N ILE A 108 -8.82 13.15 -2.53
CA ILE A 108 -7.71 14.11 -2.38
C ILE A 108 -8.21 15.55 -2.45
N GLU A 109 -9.08 15.87 -3.41
CA GLU A 109 -9.64 17.22 -3.55
C GLU A 109 -10.56 17.58 -2.37
N ALA A 110 -11.35 16.64 -1.84
CA ALA A 110 -12.14 16.88 -0.64
C ALA A 110 -11.25 17.25 0.57
N ALA A 111 -10.12 16.57 0.74
CA ALA A 111 -9.17 16.90 1.80
C ALA A 111 -8.57 18.29 1.60
N LYS A 112 -8.14 18.65 0.39
CA LYS A 112 -7.60 19.98 0.05
C LYS A 112 -8.63 21.08 0.29
N GLN A 113 -9.86 20.92 -0.20
CA GLN A 113 -10.93 21.91 -0.06
C GLN A 113 -11.31 22.18 1.40
N ASN A 114 -11.16 21.17 2.26
CA ASN A 114 -11.44 21.29 3.70
C ASN A 114 -10.21 21.67 4.53
N ASN A 115 -9.03 21.88 3.90
CA ASN A 115 -7.76 22.21 4.53
C ASN A 115 -7.33 21.15 5.58
N VAL A 116 -7.50 19.88 5.25
CA VAL A 116 -7.06 18.77 6.09
C VAL A 116 -5.93 17.98 5.41
N PHE A 117 -5.04 17.39 6.20
CA PHE A 117 -4.04 16.47 5.69
C PHE A 117 -4.70 15.20 5.16
N PHE A 118 -4.19 14.74 4.03
CA PHE A 118 -4.44 13.40 3.53
C PHE A 118 -3.09 12.68 3.39
N MET A 119 -2.92 11.54 4.05
CA MET A 119 -1.74 10.71 3.92
C MET A 119 -2.10 9.34 3.39
N ALA A 120 -1.47 8.95 2.29
CA ALA A 120 -1.62 7.63 1.69
C ALA A 120 -0.81 6.57 2.44
N GLY A 121 -1.43 5.45 2.80
CA GLY A 121 -0.84 4.32 3.52
C GLY A 121 0.03 3.42 2.65
N HIS A 122 1.03 3.99 1.99
CA HIS A 122 2.00 3.27 1.16
C HIS A 122 3.19 2.82 2.03
N VAL A 123 2.94 1.86 2.89
CA VAL A 123 3.83 1.41 3.98
C VAL A 123 5.24 1.00 3.51
N MET A 124 5.42 0.53 2.27
CA MET A 124 6.76 0.17 1.74
C MET A 124 7.73 1.36 1.72
N ASN A 125 7.24 2.60 1.60
CA ASN A 125 8.08 3.79 1.65
C ASN A 125 8.75 4.00 3.03
N PHE A 126 8.26 3.32 4.06
CA PHE A 126 8.82 3.35 5.42
C PHE A 126 9.82 2.22 5.72
N MET A 127 10.13 1.36 4.75
CA MET A 127 11.22 0.38 4.87
C MET A 127 12.57 1.09 4.76
N ASP A 128 13.48 0.84 5.72
CA ASP A 128 14.79 1.49 5.74
C ASP A 128 15.62 1.17 4.49
N GLY A 129 15.54 -0.06 3.99
CA GLY A 129 16.19 -0.47 2.74
C GLY A 129 15.65 0.27 1.52
N VAL A 130 14.33 0.52 1.45
CA VAL A 130 13.71 1.29 0.35
C VAL A 130 14.20 2.74 0.35
N ARG A 131 14.27 3.37 1.53
CA ARG A 131 14.83 4.72 1.67
C ARG A 131 16.31 4.79 1.28
N ARG A 132 17.09 3.80 1.70
CA ARG A 132 18.50 3.68 1.32
C ARG A 132 18.69 3.51 -0.18
N ILE A 133 17.82 2.75 -0.84
CA ILE A 133 17.83 2.61 -2.30
C ILE A 133 17.59 3.95 -2.98
N LYS A 134 16.61 4.71 -2.52
CA LYS A 134 16.35 6.06 -3.05
C LYS A 134 17.58 6.95 -2.89
N GLN A 135 18.27 6.86 -1.76
CA GLN A 135 19.51 7.59 -1.54
C GLN A 135 20.60 7.15 -2.52
N PHE A 136 20.85 5.84 -2.72
CA PHE A 136 21.81 5.34 -3.70
C PHE A 136 21.55 5.86 -5.12
N ILE A 137 20.27 5.93 -5.51
CA ILE A 137 19.88 6.47 -6.81
C ILE A 137 20.16 7.97 -6.88
N ASN A 138 19.80 8.74 -5.87
CA ASN A 138 20.02 10.18 -5.79
C ASN A 138 21.53 10.53 -5.77
N ASP A 139 22.35 9.70 -5.12
CA ASP A 139 23.80 9.84 -5.05
C ASP A 139 24.51 9.38 -6.34
N GLY A 140 23.74 8.87 -7.32
CA GLY A 140 24.26 8.39 -8.61
C GLY A 140 25.07 7.08 -8.52
N GLU A 141 24.90 6.29 -7.46
CA GLU A 141 25.64 5.03 -7.24
C GLU A 141 25.45 4.03 -8.37
N ILE A 142 24.27 3.99 -8.99
CA ILE A 142 23.97 3.13 -10.15
C ILE A 142 23.87 3.91 -11.46
N GLY A 143 24.14 5.22 -11.45
CA GLY A 143 23.95 6.12 -12.59
C GLY A 143 22.47 6.37 -12.88
N ASP A 144 22.12 6.61 -14.15
CA ASP A 144 20.74 6.81 -14.58
C ASP A 144 19.98 5.48 -14.50
N VAL A 145 18.79 5.48 -13.88
CA VAL A 145 17.91 4.30 -13.86
C VAL A 145 17.34 4.09 -15.27
N LEU A 146 17.53 2.90 -15.82
CA LEU A 146 17.08 2.50 -17.16
C LEU A 146 15.83 1.64 -17.12
N PHE A 147 15.80 0.71 -16.16
CA PHE A 147 14.80 -0.34 -16.13
C PHE A 147 14.53 -0.83 -14.71
N CYS A 148 13.26 -1.08 -14.39
CA CYS A 148 12.85 -1.79 -13.19
C CYS A 148 12.09 -3.07 -13.57
N HIS A 149 12.27 -4.12 -12.78
CA HIS A 149 11.50 -5.36 -12.90
C HIS A 149 11.04 -5.80 -11.50
N ALA A 150 9.76 -6.08 -11.35
CA ALA A 150 9.20 -6.63 -10.13
C ALA A 150 8.44 -7.92 -10.40
N GLU A 151 8.58 -8.86 -9.49
CA GLU A 151 7.73 -10.04 -9.42
C GLU A 151 7.10 -10.13 -8.04
N ARG A 152 5.82 -10.47 -8.01
CA ARG A 152 5.08 -10.88 -6.83
C ARG A 152 4.08 -11.94 -7.27
N ASN A 153 4.52 -13.16 -7.19
CA ASN A 153 3.79 -14.29 -7.71
C ASN A 153 3.87 -15.51 -6.77
N GLY A 154 2.99 -16.47 -6.99
CA GLY A 154 2.92 -17.67 -6.20
C GLY A 154 1.82 -18.59 -6.72
N TRP A 155 1.48 -19.59 -5.93
CA TRP A 155 0.39 -20.51 -6.23
C TRP A 155 -0.67 -20.43 -5.15
N GLU A 156 -1.94 -20.37 -5.56
CA GLU A 156 -3.07 -20.36 -4.64
C GLU A 156 -3.73 -21.73 -4.56
N GLU A 157 -4.10 -22.12 -3.35
CA GLU A 157 -4.94 -23.30 -3.11
C GLU A 157 -6.41 -22.87 -2.90
N PRO A 158 -7.37 -23.76 -3.18
CA PRO A 158 -8.80 -23.47 -3.01
C PRO A 158 -9.14 -23.04 -1.57
N GLN A 159 -10.02 -22.05 -1.43
CA GLN A 159 -10.48 -21.54 -0.14
C GLN A 159 -11.86 -22.10 0.21
N GLU A 160 -12.08 -22.49 1.46
CA GLU A 160 -13.40 -22.91 1.96
C GLU A 160 -14.38 -21.73 2.02
N THR A 161 -13.87 -20.55 2.37
CA THR A 161 -14.64 -19.30 2.42
C THR A 161 -13.86 -18.20 1.70
N ILE A 162 -14.46 -17.64 0.67
CA ILE A 162 -13.83 -16.59 -0.13
C ILE A 162 -13.76 -15.28 0.65
N SER A 163 -12.54 -14.82 0.90
CA SER A 163 -12.27 -13.51 1.49
C SER A 163 -12.76 -12.39 0.57
N TRP A 164 -13.15 -11.24 1.15
CA TRP A 164 -13.43 -10.02 0.40
C TRP A 164 -12.29 -9.59 -0.52
N LYS A 165 -11.06 -9.94 -0.18
CA LYS A 165 -9.85 -9.66 -0.99
C LYS A 165 -9.89 -10.30 -2.37
N LYS A 166 -10.61 -11.41 -2.51
CA LYS A 166 -10.80 -12.16 -3.75
C LYS A 166 -12.06 -11.78 -4.53
N LYS A 167 -12.76 -10.74 -4.07
CA LYS A 167 -13.94 -10.17 -4.72
C LYS A 167 -13.56 -8.85 -5.37
N ARG A 168 -13.55 -8.83 -6.70
CA ARG A 168 -13.08 -7.68 -7.49
C ARG A 168 -13.86 -6.40 -7.21
N ASP A 169 -15.16 -6.50 -6.99
CA ASP A 169 -16.04 -5.38 -6.67
C ASP A 169 -15.66 -4.66 -5.36
N ILE A 170 -15.03 -5.37 -4.40
CA ILE A 170 -14.62 -4.83 -3.11
C ILE A 170 -13.13 -4.56 -3.04
N SER A 171 -12.31 -5.44 -3.62
CA SER A 171 -10.84 -5.36 -3.53
C SER A 171 -10.19 -4.59 -4.69
N GLY A 172 -10.86 -4.47 -5.84
CA GLY A 172 -10.29 -4.03 -7.10
C GLY A 172 -9.57 -5.17 -7.86
N GLY A 173 -9.54 -6.38 -7.29
CA GLY A 173 -8.80 -7.53 -7.81
C GLY A 173 -7.31 -7.46 -7.50
N HIS A 174 -6.57 -8.40 -8.06
CA HIS A 174 -5.15 -8.64 -7.74
C HIS A 174 -4.28 -7.40 -7.94
N LEU A 175 -4.51 -6.64 -9.01
CA LEU A 175 -3.72 -5.45 -9.34
C LEU A 175 -3.81 -4.35 -8.27
N TYR A 176 -5.02 -4.00 -7.82
CA TYR A 176 -5.23 -2.96 -6.81
C TYR A 176 -4.88 -3.44 -5.42
N HIS A 177 -5.26 -4.66 -5.09
CA HIS A 177 -4.95 -5.22 -3.77
C HIS A 177 -3.43 -5.32 -3.53
N HIS A 178 -2.65 -5.64 -4.57
CA HIS A 178 -1.19 -5.75 -4.52
C HIS A 178 -0.47 -4.56 -5.19
N ILE A 179 -0.97 -3.34 -5.02
CA ILE A 179 -0.47 -2.11 -5.66
C ILE A 179 0.95 -1.69 -5.23
N HIS A 180 1.51 -2.32 -4.21
CA HIS A 180 2.77 -1.94 -3.58
C HIS A 180 3.96 -1.84 -4.55
N GLU A 181 4.16 -2.85 -5.41
CA GLU A 181 5.30 -2.88 -6.34
C GLU A 181 5.10 -1.88 -7.48
N LEU A 182 3.84 -1.62 -7.89
CA LEU A 182 3.49 -0.59 -8.85
C LEU A 182 3.80 0.81 -8.30
N ASP A 183 3.41 1.07 -7.05
CA ASP A 183 3.75 2.31 -6.33
C ASP A 183 5.26 2.45 -6.16
N PHE A 184 5.94 1.40 -5.71
CA PHE A 184 7.39 1.41 -5.53
C PHE A 184 8.16 1.73 -6.82
N ILE A 185 7.76 1.13 -7.96
CA ILE A 185 8.39 1.43 -9.26
C ILE A 185 8.21 2.91 -9.60
N GLN A 186 7.04 3.47 -9.36
CA GLN A 186 6.78 4.89 -9.62
C GLN A 186 7.50 5.80 -8.61
N PHE A 187 7.67 5.37 -7.38
CA PHE A 187 8.53 6.06 -6.40
C PHE A 187 9.99 6.18 -6.88
N ILE A 188 10.49 5.15 -7.58
CA ILE A 188 11.86 5.15 -8.12
C ILE A 188 11.96 5.90 -9.45
N MET A 189 11.02 5.70 -10.37
CA MET A 189 11.13 6.13 -11.76
C MET A 189 10.31 7.39 -12.08
N GLY A 190 9.48 7.85 -11.16
CA GLY A 190 8.46 8.86 -11.41
C GLY A 190 7.18 8.25 -12.00
N SER A 191 6.18 9.08 -12.32
CA SER A 191 4.92 8.63 -12.87
C SER A 191 5.08 7.98 -14.24
N ALA A 192 4.40 6.86 -14.48
CA ALA A 192 4.36 6.21 -15.77
C ALA A 192 3.66 7.11 -16.82
N LYS A 193 4.02 6.96 -18.09
CA LYS A 193 3.37 7.65 -19.23
C LYS A 193 2.38 6.76 -19.95
N GLN A 194 2.75 5.51 -20.14
CA GLN A 194 1.96 4.53 -20.87
C GLN A 194 2.05 3.19 -20.17
N ALA A 195 0.96 2.43 -20.27
CA ALA A 195 0.82 1.13 -19.66
C ALA A 195 0.28 0.10 -20.64
N THR A 196 0.75 -1.14 -20.51
CA THR A 196 0.25 -2.31 -21.22
C THR A 196 0.12 -3.47 -20.25
N MET A 197 -1.02 -4.16 -20.27
CA MET A 197 -1.25 -5.36 -19.48
C MET A 197 -1.91 -6.43 -20.31
N VAL A 198 -1.44 -7.66 -20.17
CA VAL A 198 -2.10 -8.89 -20.64
C VAL A 198 -2.22 -9.85 -19.47
N GLY A 199 -3.22 -10.71 -19.51
CA GLY A 199 -3.44 -11.69 -18.45
C GLY A 199 -4.92 -12.03 -18.30
N GLY A 200 -5.24 -12.72 -17.22
CA GLY A 200 -6.60 -13.17 -16.92
C GLY A 200 -6.58 -14.25 -15.86
N ASN A 201 -7.69 -14.99 -15.79
CA ASN A 201 -7.78 -16.18 -14.96
C ASN A 201 -7.41 -17.40 -15.80
N VAL A 202 -6.21 -17.96 -15.57
CA VAL A 202 -5.64 -19.04 -16.40
C VAL A 202 -5.56 -20.39 -15.69
N ALA A 203 -5.48 -20.41 -14.37
CA ALA A 203 -5.32 -21.63 -13.57
C ALA A 203 -6.44 -21.85 -12.54
N HIS A 204 -6.97 -20.80 -11.96
CA HIS A 204 -7.86 -20.86 -10.80
C HIS A 204 -9.29 -20.49 -11.19
N ASN A 205 -10.00 -21.46 -11.78
CA ASN A 205 -11.39 -21.29 -12.18
C ASN A 205 -12.34 -21.91 -11.15
N GLY A 206 -13.38 -21.18 -10.77
CA GLY A 206 -14.43 -21.65 -9.89
C GLY A 206 -14.59 -20.84 -8.61
N GLU A 207 -15.72 -21.06 -7.93
CA GLU A 207 -16.14 -20.27 -6.77
C GLU A 207 -15.14 -20.27 -5.60
N GLN A 208 -14.26 -21.27 -5.52
CA GLN A 208 -13.28 -21.43 -4.44
C GLN A 208 -12.07 -20.49 -4.57
N PHE A 209 -11.94 -19.74 -5.68
CA PHE A 209 -10.82 -18.84 -5.93
C PHE A 209 -11.23 -17.36 -6.02
N GLY A 210 -12.54 -17.06 -6.05
CA GLY A 210 -13.04 -15.72 -6.29
C GLY A 210 -13.07 -15.35 -7.77
N ASP A 211 -13.03 -14.05 -8.08
CA ASP A 211 -13.21 -13.51 -9.43
C ASP A 211 -12.06 -12.59 -9.90
N GLU A 212 -10.90 -12.65 -9.22
CA GLU A 212 -9.71 -11.90 -9.64
C GLU A 212 -8.92 -12.65 -10.73
N ASP A 213 -8.13 -11.86 -11.48
CA ASP A 213 -7.16 -12.44 -12.41
C ASP A 213 -6.02 -13.09 -11.62
N ASP A 214 -5.61 -14.27 -12.02
CA ASP A 214 -4.54 -15.03 -11.37
C ASP A 214 -3.18 -14.90 -12.07
N MET A 215 -3.14 -14.24 -13.24
CA MET A 215 -1.91 -13.92 -13.97
C MET A 215 -2.01 -12.55 -14.63
N LEU A 216 -1.11 -11.64 -14.28
CA LEU A 216 -0.99 -10.31 -14.86
C LEU A 216 0.46 -10.07 -15.29
N LEU A 217 0.67 -9.79 -16.58
CA LEU A 217 1.95 -9.45 -17.19
C LEU A 217 1.89 -7.99 -17.65
N ILE A 218 2.73 -7.14 -17.08
CA ILE A 218 2.64 -5.70 -17.18
C ILE A 218 3.92 -5.11 -17.75
N THR A 219 3.75 -4.08 -18.60
CA THR A 219 4.85 -3.20 -19.05
C THR A 219 4.45 -1.74 -18.84
N LEU A 220 5.35 -0.95 -18.27
CA LEU A 220 5.21 0.49 -18.10
C LEU A 220 6.29 1.22 -18.88
N GLU A 221 5.93 2.35 -19.49
CA GLU A 221 6.85 3.27 -20.16
C GLU A 221 6.90 4.60 -19.40
N PHE A 222 8.12 5.11 -19.23
CA PHE A 222 8.41 6.37 -18.54
C PHE A 222 9.08 7.38 -19.46
N GLU A 223 9.32 8.57 -18.96
CA GLU A 223 10.13 9.57 -19.65
C GLU A 223 11.53 9.03 -20.01
N ASN A 224 12.12 9.59 -21.06
CA ASN A 224 13.49 9.31 -21.49
C ASN A 224 13.76 7.84 -21.86
N ASN A 225 12.77 7.15 -22.45
CA ASN A 225 12.87 5.75 -22.89
C ASN A 225 13.27 4.80 -21.76
N ARG A 226 12.70 5.00 -20.58
CA ARG A 226 12.85 4.09 -19.45
C ARG A 226 11.63 3.17 -19.36
N TYR A 227 11.82 1.98 -18.86
CA TYR A 227 10.78 0.95 -18.85
C TYR A 227 10.72 0.23 -17.50
N ALA A 228 9.55 -0.33 -17.21
CA ALA A 228 9.43 -1.33 -16.15
C ALA A 228 8.53 -2.49 -16.59
N THR A 229 8.77 -3.65 -15.99
CA THR A 229 7.90 -4.82 -16.12
C THR A 229 7.52 -5.36 -14.75
N LEU A 230 6.29 -5.88 -14.64
CA LEU A 230 5.80 -6.51 -13.42
C LEU A 230 5.10 -7.83 -13.79
N GLN A 231 5.30 -8.85 -12.96
CA GLN A 231 4.54 -10.08 -12.98
C GLN A 231 3.79 -10.20 -11.64
N TYR A 232 2.47 -10.27 -11.73
CA TYR A 232 1.61 -10.50 -10.58
C TYR A 232 0.76 -11.75 -10.78
N GLY A 233 0.49 -12.44 -9.71
CA GLY A 233 -0.55 -13.43 -9.72
C GLY A 233 -0.31 -14.65 -8.86
N SER A 234 -1.36 -15.46 -8.78
CA SER A 234 -1.40 -16.69 -8.01
C SER A 234 -1.33 -17.96 -8.90
N ALA A 235 -1.04 -17.82 -10.20
CA ALA A 235 -0.94 -18.95 -11.13
C ALA A 235 0.51 -19.36 -11.42
N PHE A 236 1.43 -19.12 -10.50
CA PHE A 236 2.86 -19.42 -10.66
C PHE A 236 3.32 -20.44 -9.61
N ARG A 237 3.68 -21.66 -10.04
CA ARG A 237 4.19 -22.72 -9.14
C ARG A 237 5.56 -22.41 -8.55
N TRP A 238 6.36 -21.62 -9.25
CA TRP A 238 7.60 -21.07 -8.72
C TRP A 238 7.31 -19.67 -8.24
N SER A 239 7.26 -19.48 -6.93
CA SER A 239 6.94 -18.20 -6.34
C SER A 239 8.18 -17.33 -6.21
N ASP A 240 8.06 -16.07 -6.63
CA ASP A 240 9.08 -15.05 -6.51
C ASP A 240 8.48 -13.75 -5.95
N HIS A 241 9.25 -13.05 -5.10
CA HIS A 241 8.88 -11.72 -4.63
C HIS A 241 10.14 -10.86 -4.52
N TYR A 242 10.43 -10.12 -5.59
CA TYR A 242 11.61 -9.25 -5.65
C TYR A 242 11.40 -8.04 -6.55
N VAL A 243 12.30 -7.05 -6.41
CA VAL A 243 12.44 -5.93 -7.34
C VAL A 243 13.90 -5.80 -7.78
N LYS A 244 14.13 -5.66 -9.08
CA LYS A 244 15.44 -5.37 -9.70
C LYS A 244 15.42 -4.00 -10.33
N ILE A 245 16.44 -3.18 -10.06
CA ILE A 245 16.62 -1.86 -10.64
C ILE A 245 17.94 -1.88 -11.41
N GLN A 246 17.91 -1.52 -12.68
CA GLN A 246 19.05 -1.48 -13.57
C GLN A 246 19.42 -0.02 -13.89
N GLY A 247 20.65 0.35 -13.65
CA GLY A 247 21.19 1.66 -13.98
C GLY A 247 22.38 1.58 -14.91
N THR A 248 22.84 2.73 -15.40
CA THR A 248 23.98 2.84 -16.34
C THR A 248 25.32 2.48 -15.72
N LYS A 249 25.47 2.47 -14.39
CA LYS A 249 26.72 2.21 -13.66
C LYS A 249 26.62 1.07 -12.65
N GLY A 250 25.44 0.52 -12.44
CA GLY A 250 25.22 -0.54 -11.47
C GLY A 250 23.77 -1.00 -11.43
N ALA A 251 23.47 -1.89 -10.49
CA ALA A 251 22.12 -2.44 -10.31
C ALA A 251 21.80 -2.64 -8.83
N ILE A 252 20.51 -2.69 -8.50
CA ILE A 252 20.03 -3.01 -7.17
C ILE A 252 19.06 -4.19 -7.27
N LEU A 253 19.20 -5.15 -6.37
CA LEU A 253 18.22 -6.20 -6.11
C LEU A 253 17.65 -6.00 -4.72
N ILE A 254 16.33 -6.01 -4.63
CA ILE A 254 15.57 -6.15 -3.40
C ILE A 254 14.91 -7.52 -3.45
N ASP A 255 15.38 -8.44 -2.63
CA ASP A 255 14.73 -9.73 -2.45
C ASP A 255 13.82 -9.64 -1.23
N LEU A 256 12.53 -9.87 -1.44
CA LEU A 256 11.51 -9.72 -0.40
C LEU A 256 11.15 -11.06 0.27
N GLN A 257 11.71 -12.17 -0.22
CA GLN A 257 11.54 -13.52 0.35
C GLN A 257 12.79 -13.97 1.11
N ASP A 258 13.96 -13.96 0.47
CA ASP A 258 15.25 -14.16 1.12
C ASP A 258 15.86 -12.79 1.41
N VAL A 259 15.33 -12.16 2.44
CA VAL A 259 15.32 -10.71 2.66
C VAL A 259 16.72 -10.11 2.62
N LYS A 260 16.97 -9.32 1.58
CA LYS A 260 18.22 -8.57 1.37
C LYS A 260 18.05 -7.45 0.37
N VAL A 261 18.86 -6.43 0.52
CA VAL A 261 19.13 -5.41 -0.49
C VAL A 261 20.55 -5.56 -0.97
N VAL A 262 20.77 -5.72 -2.26
CA VAL A 262 22.10 -5.87 -2.85
C VAL A 262 22.33 -4.73 -3.85
N LEU A 263 23.36 -3.93 -3.59
CA LEU A 263 23.91 -2.96 -4.55
C LEU A 263 25.07 -3.62 -5.30
N ARG A 264 24.96 -3.76 -6.62
CA ARG A 264 26.01 -4.25 -7.52
C ARG A 264 26.64 -3.10 -8.28
N LYS A 265 27.95 -2.89 -8.10
CA LYS A 265 28.74 -1.86 -8.78
C LYS A 265 30.17 -2.34 -8.96
N ASN A 266 30.76 -2.10 -10.14
CA ASN A 266 32.16 -2.49 -10.46
C ASN A 266 32.47 -3.98 -10.22
N ASN A 267 31.51 -4.87 -10.51
CA ASN A 267 31.58 -6.32 -10.27
C ASN A 267 31.67 -6.72 -8.77
N GLU A 268 31.35 -5.80 -7.87
CA GLU A 268 31.25 -6.06 -6.42
C GLU A 268 29.81 -5.95 -5.97
N ASP A 269 29.40 -6.83 -5.06
CA ASP A 269 28.10 -6.85 -4.41
C ASP A 269 28.23 -6.39 -2.96
N LYS A 270 27.46 -5.36 -2.58
CA LYS A 270 27.32 -4.92 -1.19
C LYS A 270 25.91 -5.20 -0.73
N GLN A 271 25.78 -5.91 0.38
CA GLN A 271 24.47 -6.25 0.96
C GLN A 271 24.12 -5.32 2.11
N PHE A 272 22.83 -5.01 2.22
CA PHE A 272 22.25 -4.14 3.24
C PHE A 272 20.97 -4.76 3.78
N LEU A 273 20.56 -4.34 4.98
CA LEU A 273 19.27 -4.72 5.55
C LEU A 273 18.12 -4.04 4.79
N LEU A 274 17.02 -4.76 4.65
CA LEU A 274 15.77 -4.22 4.12
C LEU A 274 14.96 -3.50 5.22
N HIS A 275 14.95 -4.05 6.44
CA HIS A 275 14.25 -3.49 7.59
C HIS A 275 15.23 -2.83 8.57
N ARG A 276 14.74 -2.40 9.72
CA ARG A 276 15.48 -1.69 10.75
C ARG A 276 16.59 -2.53 11.37
N SER A 277 16.38 -3.83 11.47
CA SER A 277 17.30 -4.75 12.14
C SER A 277 17.41 -6.09 11.41
N LYS A 278 18.48 -6.81 11.71
CA LYS A 278 18.68 -8.17 11.21
C LYS A 278 17.58 -9.13 11.71
N GLU A 279 17.08 -8.90 12.88
CA GLU A 279 15.98 -9.68 13.47
C GLU A 279 14.68 -9.52 12.65
N GLU A 280 14.35 -8.30 12.24
CA GLU A 280 13.20 -8.04 11.37
C GLU A 280 13.38 -8.71 9.97
N ASP A 281 14.59 -8.68 9.41
CA ASP A 281 14.89 -9.35 8.14
C ASP A 281 14.79 -10.88 8.28
N GLU A 282 15.31 -11.45 9.37
CA GLU A 282 15.22 -12.89 9.67
C GLU A 282 13.77 -13.33 9.93
N ASP A 283 12.99 -12.54 10.66
CA ASP A 283 11.56 -12.79 10.88
C ASP A 283 10.81 -12.91 9.57
N ARG A 284 11.01 -11.97 8.64
CA ARG A 284 10.40 -12.01 7.31
C ARG A 284 10.85 -13.23 6.51
N THR A 285 12.15 -13.49 6.45
CA THR A 285 12.71 -14.65 5.74
C THR A 285 12.13 -15.97 6.25
N ASN A 286 12.01 -16.12 7.56
CA ASN A 286 11.49 -17.34 8.18
C ASN A 286 10.01 -17.57 7.86
N ILE A 287 9.22 -16.51 7.75
CA ILE A 287 7.83 -16.58 7.35
C ILE A 287 7.72 -17.15 5.93
N TYR A 288 8.47 -16.62 4.98
CA TYR A 288 8.45 -17.11 3.60
C TYR A 288 9.03 -18.52 3.45
N LYS A 289 10.07 -18.88 4.19
CA LYS A 289 10.61 -20.26 4.20
C LYS A 289 9.70 -21.28 4.86
N GLY A 290 8.92 -20.87 5.85
CA GLY A 290 7.97 -21.72 6.57
C GLY A 290 6.60 -21.85 5.91
N SER A 291 6.27 -20.98 4.99
CA SER A 291 4.99 -20.92 4.27
C SER A 291 5.10 -21.74 2.97
N LYS A 292 4.18 -22.68 2.79
CA LYS A 292 3.96 -23.34 1.49
C LYS A 292 3.06 -22.48 0.60
N ASP A 293 2.43 -21.47 1.19
CA ASP A 293 1.45 -20.61 0.57
C ASP A 293 2.04 -19.23 0.34
N ASP A 294 1.57 -18.54 -0.70
CA ASP A 294 1.77 -17.10 -0.86
C ASP A 294 1.40 -16.40 0.46
N GLY A 295 2.26 -15.52 0.96
CA GLY A 295 2.06 -14.79 2.22
C GLY A 295 0.73 -14.02 2.34
N ALA A 296 -0.08 -13.95 1.27
CA ALA A 296 -1.42 -13.34 1.24
C ALA A 296 -2.38 -13.93 2.28
N ILE A 297 -2.30 -15.22 2.58
CA ILE A 297 -3.17 -15.89 3.57
C ILE A 297 -2.84 -15.45 5.00
N MET A 298 -1.61 -15.01 5.26
CA MET A 298 -1.19 -14.63 6.60
C MET A 298 -1.72 -13.27 7.07
N TYR A 299 -1.92 -12.32 6.15
CA TYR A 299 -2.30 -10.94 6.47
C TYR A 299 -3.81 -10.68 6.57
N GLY A 300 -4.63 -11.68 6.71
CA GLY A 300 -6.08 -11.53 6.75
C GLY A 300 -6.76 -12.00 8.03
N ASN A 301 -6.06 -12.69 8.92
CA ASN A 301 -6.66 -13.21 10.13
C ASN A 301 -6.58 -12.16 11.25
N PRO A 302 -7.71 -11.52 11.64
CA PRO A 302 -7.72 -10.46 12.67
C PRO A 302 -7.33 -10.94 14.07
N ASN A 303 -7.18 -12.26 14.27
CA ASN A 303 -6.75 -12.87 15.53
C ASN A 303 -5.24 -13.15 15.57
N LYS A 304 -4.52 -12.94 14.45
CA LYS A 304 -3.05 -13.06 14.43
C LYS A 304 -2.41 -11.66 14.50
N LYS A 305 -1.33 -11.56 15.25
CA LYS A 305 -0.50 -10.33 15.24
C LYS A 305 0.31 -10.27 13.95
N PRO A 306 0.54 -9.08 13.41
CA PRO A 306 1.49 -8.89 12.32
C PRO A 306 2.89 -9.39 12.73
N PRO A 307 3.70 -9.87 11.77
CA PRO A 307 5.09 -10.20 12.03
C PRO A 307 5.89 -8.95 12.46
N LEU A 308 7.02 -9.19 13.09
CA LEU A 308 7.85 -8.13 13.70
C LEU A 308 8.24 -7.05 12.67
N TRP A 309 8.68 -7.45 11.49
CA TRP A 309 9.07 -6.52 10.43
C TRP A 309 7.90 -5.63 9.97
N LEU A 310 6.68 -6.18 9.89
CA LEU A 310 5.50 -5.41 9.47
C LEU A 310 5.07 -4.44 10.57
N GLN A 311 5.09 -4.87 11.84
CA GLN A 311 4.86 -3.97 12.97
C GLN A 311 5.84 -2.80 12.95
N GLY A 312 7.12 -3.07 12.71
CA GLY A 312 8.17 -2.03 12.68
C GLY A 312 7.96 -0.98 11.59
N ILE A 313 7.52 -1.37 10.38
CA ILE A 313 7.25 -0.38 9.32
C ILE A 313 5.95 0.39 9.55
N MET A 314 4.89 -0.26 10.04
CA MET A 314 3.63 0.41 10.42
C MET A 314 3.84 1.39 11.58
N GLU A 315 4.69 1.04 12.55
CA GLU A 315 5.06 1.94 13.65
C GLU A 315 5.70 3.24 13.11
N ARG A 316 6.68 3.12 12.21
CA ARG A 316 7.32 4.30 11.59
C ARG A 316 6.33 5.16 10.80
N GLU A 317 5.42 4.53 10.08
CA GLU A 317 4.39 5.23 9.33
C GLU A 317 3.46 6.02 10.25
N MET A 318 2.97 5.42 11.33
CA MET A 318 2.10 6.10 12.31
C MET A 318 2.84 7.17 13.13
N VAL A 319 4.09 6.93 13.49
CA VAL A 319 4.93 7.96 14.13
C VAL A 319 5.11 9.16 13.20
N TYR A 320 5.40 8.92 11.91
CA TYR A 320 5.54 10.00 10.94
C TYR A 320 4.24 10.80 10.77
N LEU A 321 3.09 10.13 10.63
CA LEU A 321 1.78 10.79 10.60
C LEU A 321 1.58 11.66 11.85
N HIS A 322 1.84 11.11 13.04
CA HIS A 322 1.66 11.81 14.30
C HIS A 322 2.56 13.06 14.42
N GLU A 323 3.81 12.95 13.96
CA GLU A 323 4.74 14.08 13.90
C GLU A 323 4.29 15.18 12.92
N LEU A 324 3.75 14.81 11.73
CA LEU A 324 3.19 15.76 10.77
C LEU A 324 2.01 16.54 11.37
N LEU A 325 1.09 15.84 12.03
CA LEU A 325 -0.06 16.48 12.69
C LEU A 325 0.34 17.37 13.87
N ASN A 326 1.55 17.18 14.41
CA ASN A 326 2.16 18.05 15.41
C ASN A 326 3.04 19.15 14.80
N GLY A 327 2.98 19.37 13.47
CA GLY A 327 3.65 20.50 12.79
C GLY A 327 5.06 20.21 12.30
N LYS A 328 5.48 18.93 12.22
CA LYS A 328 6.71 18.56 11.54
C LYS A 328 6.60 18.91 10.05
N GLU A 329 7.63 19.49 9.48
CA GLU A 329 7.69 19.75 8.05
C GLU A 329 7.71 18.44 7.26
N VAL A 330 6.96 18.41 6.15
CA VAL A 330 6.96 17.28 5.22
C VAL A 330 8.31 17.19 4.53
N SER A 331 9.02 16.08 4.69
CA SER A 331 10.25 15.86 3.95
C SER A 331 9.98 15.64 2.46
N GLU A 332 10.86 16.08 1.58
CA GLU A 332 10.72 15.92 0.12
C GLU A 332 10.52 14.46 -0.29
N GLU A 333 11.13 13.54 0.43
CA GLU A 333 11.00 12.10 0.22
C GLU A 333 9.56 11.59 0.40
N PHE A 334 8.83 12.09 1.39
CA PHE A 334 7.47 11.67 1.72
C PHE A 334 6.38 12.62 1.21
N LYS A 335 6.77 13.72 0.55
CA LYS A 335 5.82 14.68 0.00
C LYS A 335 4.76 14.04 -0.90
N PRO A 336 5.10 13.09 -1.82
CA PRO A 336 4.11 12.44 -2.66
C PRO A 336 3.02 11.65 -1.89
N LEU A 337 3.32 11.20 -0.65
CA LEU A 337 2.33 10.51 0.19
C LEU A 337 1.29 11.46 0.78
N VAL A 338 1.64 12.74 0.98
CA VAL A 338 0.78 13.74 1.64
C VAL A 338 0.18 14.77 0.68
N ASP A 339 0.72 14.94 -0.52
CA ASP A 339 0.14 15.83 -1.53
C ASP A 339 -0.84 15.14 -2.50
N GLY A 340 -0.99 13.82 -2.36
CA GLY A 340 -1.85 12.98 -3.18
C GLY A 340 -1.19 12.43 -4.45
N THR A 341 0.04 12.87 -4.79
CA THR A 341 0.72 12.48 -6.04
C THR A 341 0.93 10.97 -6.12
N ALA A 342 1.42 10.33 -5.04
CA ALA A 342 1.66 8.88 -5.02
C ALA A 342 0.35 8.11 -5.23
N ALA A 343 -0.71 8.47 -4.49
CA ALA A 343 -2.02 7.84 -4.60
C ALA A 343 -2.58 7.97 -6.03
N MET A 344 -2.67 9.20 -6.55
CA MET A 344 -3.22 9.47 -7.89
C MET A 344 -2.42 8.78 -8.99
N SER A 345 -1.08 8.81 -8.93
CA SER A 345 -0.22 8.16 -9.92
C SER A 345 -0.40 6.64 -9.94
N SER A 346 -0.46 6.02 -8.76
CA SER A 346 -0.62 4.56 -8.65
C SER A 346 -1.99 4.10 -9.15
N ILE A 347 -3.07 4.80 -8.78
CA ILE A 347 -4.42 4.45 -9.21
C ILE A 347 -4.63 4.75 -10.69
N ALA A 348 -4.19 5.91 -11.22
CA ALA A 348 -4.28 6.20 -12.66
C ALA A 348 -3.55 5.16 -13.51
N THR A 349 -2.41 4.66 -13.02
CA THR A 349 -1.66 3.60 -13.72
C THR A 349 -2.39 2.27 -13.65
N ALA A 350 -3.01 1.92 -12.51
CA ALA A 350 -3.81 0.71 -12.38
C ALA A 350 -5.05 0.73 -13.29
N ASP A 351 -5.74 1.88 -13.40
CA ASP A 351 -6.86 2.05 -14.32
C ASP A 351 -6.41 1.91 -15.79
N ALA A 352 -5.30 2.56 -16.17
CA ALA A 352 -4.75 2.44 -17.52
C ALA A 352 -4.36 1.00 -17.87
N LEU A 353 -3.83 0.23 -16.91
CA LEU A 353 -3.55 -1.19 -17.08
C LEU A 353 -4.83 -2.02 -17.27
N THR A 354 -5.88 -1.73 -16.51
CA THR A 354 -7.18 -2.38 -16.65
C THR A 354 -7.77 -2.13 -18.03
N ILE A 355 -7.81 -0.87 -18.48
CA ILE A 355 -8.26 -0.49 -19.84
C ILE A 355 -7.39 -1.18 -20.89
N SER A 356 -6.07 -1.20 -20.71
CA SER A 356 -5.15 -1.88 -21.64
C SER A 356 -5.48 -3.34 -21.83
N LYS A 357 -5.79 -4.06 -20.74
CA LYS A 357 -6.18 -5.47 -20.82
C LYS A 357 -7.53 -5.65 -21.52
N GLU A 358 -8.50 -4.82 -21.20
CA GLU A 358 -9.87 -4.91 -21.73
C GLU A 358 -9.91 -4.57 -23.23
N GLU A 359 -9.18 -3.53 -23.65
CA GLU A 359 -9.16 -3.05 -25.03
C GLU A 359 -8.04 -3.65 -25.88
N ASN A 360 -7.15 -4.50 -25.31
CA ASN A 360 -6.01 -5.11 -26.00
C ASN A 360 -5.10 -4.08 -26.69
N ARG A 361 -4.84 -2.94 -26.06
CA ARG A 361 -3.98 -1.88 -26.56
C ARG A 361 -3.11 -1.27 -25.49
N LYS A 362 -2.08 -0.55 -25.90
CA LYS A 362 -1.35 0.36 -25.04
C LYS A 362 -2.23 1.56 -24.68
N VAL A 363 -2.20 1.99 -23.41
CA VAL A 363 -2.98 3.12 -22.89
C VAL A 363 -2.04 4.17 -22.31
N LYS A 364 -2.28 5.44 -22.65
CA LYS A 364 -1.59 6.56 -22.02
C LYS A 364 -2.24 6.89 -20.69
N ILE A 365 -1.43 7.18 -19.67
CA ILE A 365 -1.96 7.54 -18.34
C ILE A 365 -2.80 8.83 -18.42
N GLU A 366 -2.43 9.76 -19.32
CA GLU A 366 -3.21 10.99 -19.55
C GLU A 366 -4.65 10.74 -20.01
N GLU A 367 -4.95 9.60 -20.67
CA GLU A 367 -6.32 9.23 -21.08
C GLU A 367 -7.22 9.00 -19.85
N VAL A 368 -6.68 8.39 -18.79
CA VAL A 368 -7.40 8.19 -17.53
C VAL A 368 -7.63 9.52 -16.84
N VAL A 369 -6.56 10.31 -16.70
CA VAL A 369 -6.61 11.59 -15.97
C VAL A 369 -7.52 12.61 -16.65
N ALA A 370 -7.57 12.63 -17.99
CA ALA A 370 -8.39 13.59 -18.75
C ALA A 370 -9.89 13.26 -18.76
N ASN A 371 -10.25 11.99 -18.63
CA ASN A 371 -11.65 11.55 -18.64
C ASN A 371 -12.37 11.84 -17.32
N ASP A 372 -11.63 12.06 -16.23
CA ASP A 372 -12.16 12.17 -14.86
C ASP A 372 -11.96 13.58 -14.24
N ASN A 373 -11.36 14.52 -15.00
CA ASN A 373 -11.27 15.95 -14.68
C ASN A 373 -12.34 16.72 -15.48
#